data_a0ba3f45d4ff0c8d1e4948d996aa54a4
#
_entry.id   a0ba3f45d4ff0c8d1e4948d996aa54a4
#
_cell.length_a   1.000
_cell.length_b   1.000
_cell.length_c   1.000
_cell.angle_alpha   90.00
_cell.angle_beta   90.00
_cell.angle_gamma   90.00
#
_symmetry.space_group_name_H-M   'P 1'
#
loop_
_entity.id
_entity.type
_entity.pdbx_description
1 polymer ?
#
loop_
_entity_poly.entity_id
_entity_poly.type
_entity_poly.pdbx_seq_one_letter_code
_entity_poly.pdbx_strand_id
1 'polypeptide(L)'
;MAVIRINRKNLDQILGGKVDGEHEVVIKLYGSNCHLCHALKSKFVDISDDYEDIHFYAFNMEEGDGLEKKYGFQGVPSICYIKTGGIRPKVRFMEDPKKPHDETWFEPAGIRIFINKNRD
;
A
#
# COMPACT_ATOMS: atom_id res chain seq x y z
N MET A 1 8.59 -13.75 -0.09
CA MET A 1 7.13 -13.73 -0.26
C MET A 1 6.75 -12.90 -1.46
N ALA A 2 5.71 -13.29 -2.15
CA ALA A 2 5.27 -12.56 -3.32
C ALA A 2 4.32 -11.45 -2.95
N VAL A 3 4.39 -10.34 -3.69
CA VAL A 3 3.37 -9.30 -3.65
C VAL A 3 2.24 -9.76 -4.59
N ILE A 4 1.03 -9.83 -4.09
CA ILE A 4 -0.12 -10.36 -4.84
C ILE A 4 -0.96 -9.20 -5.36
N ARG A 5 -1.36 -9.28 -6.63
CA ARG A 5 -2.29 -8.30 -7.22
C ARG A 5 -3.69 -8.58 -6.71
N ILE A 6 -4.41 -7.52 -6.35
CA ILE A 6 -5.80 -7.60 -5.94
C ILE A 6 -6.66 -6.71 -6.84
N ASN A 7 -7.95 -7.05 -6.94
CA ASN A 7 -8.91 -6.29 -7.72
C ASN A 7 -9.70 -5.33 -6.83
N ARG A 8 -10.58 -4.52 -7.42
CA ARG A 8 -11.38 -3.55 -6.67
C ARG A 8 -12.26 -4.21 -5.61
N LYS A 9 -12.83 -5.36 -5.90
CA LYS A 9 -13.68 -6.10 -4.96
C LYS A 9 -12.88 -6.50 -3.71
N ASN A 10 -11.68 -7.05 -3.91
CA ASN A 10 -10.80 -7.42 -2.81
C ASN A 10 -10.40 -6.19 -1.98
N LEU A 11 -10.04 -5.11 -2.66
CA LEU A 11 -9.64 -3.88 -1.98
C LEU A 11 -10.78 -3.33 -1.12
N ASP A 12 -12.00 -3.26 -1.67
CA ASP A 12 -13.15 -2.75 -0.94
C ASP A 12 -13.48 -3.61 0.28
N GLN A 13 -13.29 -4.92 0.19
CA GLN A 13 -13.48 -5.82 1.33
C GLN A 13 -12.46 -5.54 2.45
N ILE A 14 -11.22 -5.33 2.09
CA ILE A 14 -10.15 -5.03 3.05
C ILE A 14 -10.39 -3.66 3.69
N LEU A 15 -10.65 -2.64 2.88
CA LEU A 15 -10.89 -1.28 3.37
C LEU A 15 -12.17 -1.18 4.20
N GLY A 16 -13.16 -2.01 3.89
CA GLY A 16 -14.42 -2.07 4.63
C GLY A 16 -14.38 -2.92 5.89
N GLY A 17 -13.26 -3.54 6.19
CA GLY A 17 -13.11 -4.41 7.36
C GLY A 17 -13.86 -5.73 7.25
N LYS A 18 -14.19 -6.16 6.04
CA LYS A 18 -14.91 -7.42 5.80
C LYS A 18 -13.95 -8.60 5.64
N VAL A 19 -12.92 -8.63 6.47
CA VAL A 19 -11.92 -9.69 6.53
C VAL A 19 -11.94 -10.24 7.94
N ASP A 20 -12.12 -11.54 8.06
CA ASP A 20 -12.17 -12.18 9.38
C ASP A 20 -10.81 -12.15 10.06
N GLY A 21 -10.81 -11.74 11.32
CA GLY A 21 -9.62 -11.76 12.15
C GLY A 21 -8.76 -10.52 12.03
N GLU A 22 -7.69 -10.53 12.82
CA GLU A 22 -6.72 -9.44 12.84
C GLU A 22 -5.61 -9.71 11.83
N HIS A 23 -5.50 -8.82 10.84
CA HIS A 23 -4.48 -8.91 9.80
C HIS A 23 -3.83 -7.56 9.56
N GLU A 24 -2.56 -7.59 9.21
CA GLU A 24 -1.86 -6.40 8.72
C GLU A 24 -1.66 -6.53 7.22
N VAL A 25 -1.93 -5.45 6.51
CA VAL A 25 -1.89 -5.41 5.05
C VAL A 25 -1.17 -4.15 4.61
N VAL A 26 -0.26 -4.28 3.65
CA VAL A 26 0.38 -3.13 3.00
C VAL A 26 0.09 -3.23 1.52
N ILE A 27 -0.45 -2.16 0.95
CA ILE A 27 -0.85 -2.13 -0.45
C ILE A 27 -0.08 -1.03 -1.18
N LYS A 28 0.52 -1.41 -2.30
CA LYS A 28 1.09 -0.45 -3.24
C LYS A 28 0.06 -0.17 -4.32
N LEU A 29 -0.33 1.10 -4.44
CA LEU A 29 -1.22 1.55 -5.50
C LEU A 29 -0.36 2.07 -6.66
N TYR A 30 -0.61 1.55 -7.87
CA TYR A 30 0.23 1.84 -9.02
C TYR A 30 -0.61 2.14 -10.27
N GLY A 31 0.04 2.70 -11.29
CA GLY A 31 -0.57 2.93 -12.60
C GLY A 31 0.18 2.17 -13.67
N SER A 32 -0.51 1.80 -14.73
CA SER A 32 0.08 1.02 -15.84
C SER A 32 1.18 1.79 -16.58
N ASN A 33 1.06 3.11 -16.68
CA ASN A 33 2.02 3.97 -17.39
C ASN A 33 2.93 4.75 -16.44
N CYS A 34 3.06 4.28 -15.21
CA CYS A 34 3.85 4.96 -14.18
C CYS A 34 5.24 4.31 -14.07
N HIS A 35 6.27 4.97 -14.63
CA HIS A 35 7.62 4.40 -14.57
C HIS A 35 8.18 4.37 -13.14
N LEU A 36 7.79 5.31 -12.29
CA LEU A 36 8.17 5.30 -10.86
C LEU A 36 7.59 4.08 -10.15
N CYS A 37 6.36 3.70 -10.50
CA CYS A 37 5.72 2.51 -9.95
C CYS A 37 6.46 1.24 -10.39
N HIS A 38 6.86 1.17 -11.66
CA HIS A 38 7.62 0.03 -12.18
C HIS A 38 8.97 -0.10 -11.50
N ALA A 39 9.69 1.00 -11.31
CA ALA A 39 10.97 0.99 -10.63
C ALA A 39 10.84 0.57 -9.16
N LEU A 40 9.73 0.93 -8.52
CA LEU A 40 9.47 0.57 -7.12
C LEU A 40 9.13 -0.91 -6.94
N LYS A 41 8.67 -1.59 -7.99
CA LYS A 41 8.18 -2.97 -7.91
C LYS A 41 9.14 -3.93 -7.23
N SER A 42 10.39 -4.01 -7.69
CA SER A 42 11.39 -4.92 -7.11
C SER A 42 11.72 -4.54 -5.66
N LYS A 43 11.78 -3.25 -5.37
CA LYS A 43 12.05 -2.76 -4.02
C LYS A 43 10.93 -3.12 -3.06
N PHE A 44 9.69 -3.05 -3.54
CA PHE A 44 8.52 -3.40 -2.73
C PHE A 44 8.50 -4.91 -2.41
N VAL A 45 8.88 -5.75 -3.36
CA VAL A 45 9.04 -7.19 -3.13
C VAL A 45 10.12 -7.44 -2.06
N ASP A 46 11.26 -6.76 -2.15
CA ASP A 46 12.34 -6.88 -1.15
C ASP A 46 11.84 -6.49 0.25
N ILE A 47 11.05 -5.44 0.35
CA ILE A 47 10.46 -5.03 1.61
C ILE A 47 9.53 -6.12 2.15
N SER A 48 8.70 -6.71 1.29
CA SER A 48 7.76 -7.74 1.69
C SER A 48 8.47 -8.96 2.32
N ASP A 49 9.68 -9.26 1.86
CA ASP A 49 10.46 -10.38 2.38
C ASP A 49 10.89 -10.16 3.84
N ASP A 50 10.92 -8.92 4.32
CA ASP A 50 11.30 -8.59 5.69
C ASP A 50 10.12 -8.61 6.68
N TYR A 51 8.89 -8.81 6.18
CA TYR A 51 7.67 -8.77 7.00
C TYR A 51 6.78 -9.99 6.69
N GLU A 52 7.17 -11.16 7.18
CA GLU A 52 6.47 -12.42 6.92
C GLU A 52 5.03 -12.44 7.46
N ASP A 53 4.76 -11.65 8.46
CA ASP A 53 3.45 -11.56 9.13
C ASP A 53 2.52 -10.51 8.53
N ILE A 54 2.96 -9.81 7.48
CA ILE A 54 2.16 -8.80 6.78
C ILE A 54 1.82 -9.30 5.38
N HIS A 55 0.58 -9.09 4.95
CA HIS A 55 0.16 -9.37 3.58
C HIS A 55 0.48 -8.17 2.69
N PHE A 56 1.26 -8.39 1.63
CA PHE A 56 1.64 -7.33 0.69
C PHE A 56 0.88 -7.50 -0.61
N TYR A 57 0.15 -6.47 -1.00
CA TYR A 57 -0.65 -6.46 -2.22
C TYR A 57 -0.29 -5.30 -3.12
N ALA A 58 -0.63 -5.43 -4.39
CA ALA A 58 -0.53 -4.36 -5.38
C ALA A 58 -1.91 -4.15 -6.01
N PHE A 59 -2.30 -2.89 -6.18
CA PHE A 59 -3.60 -2.53 -6.75
C PHE A 59 -3.41 -1.51 -7.86
N ASN A 60 -4.00 -1.78 -9.03
CA ASN A 60 -3.92 -0.87 -10.17
C ASN A 60 -4.99 0.21 -10.06
N MET A 61 -4.57 1.47 -10.02
CA MET A 61 -5.47 2.62 -9.87
C MET A 61 -6.37 2.88 -11.07
N GLU A 62 -6.21 2.16 -12.17
CA GLU A 62 -7.20 2.19 -13.24
C GLU A 62 -8.56 1.70 -12.76
N GLU A 63 -8.59 0.86 -11.71
CA GLU A 63 -9.81 0.39 -11.06
C GLU A 63 -10.15 1.21 -9.81
N GLY A 64 -9.48 2.33 -9.59
CA GLY A 64 -9.48 3.04 -8.33
C GLY A 64 -10.40 4.26 -8.24
N ASP A 65 -11.44 4.34 -9.04
CA ASP A 65 -12.34 5.51 -9.05
C ASP A 65 -12.82 5.88 -7.65
N GLY A 66 -12.63 7.15 -7.30
CA GLY A 66 -13.11 7.71 -6.03
C GLY A 66 -12.20 7.48 -4.82
N LEU A 67 -11.17 6.64 -4.94
CA LEU A 67 -10.30 6.32 -3.80
C LEU A 67 -9.47 7.52 -3.35
N GLU A 68 -8.91 8.28 -4.28
CA GLU A 68 -8.09 9.44 -3.93
C GLU A 68 -8.86 10.46 -3.12
N LYS A 69 -10.09 10.74 -3.54
CA LYS A 69 -10.96 11.68 -2.85
C LYS A 69 -11.38 11.15 -1.48
N LYS A 70 -11.75 9.89 -1.41
CA LYS A 70 -12.24 9.27 -0.17
C LYS A 70 -11.17 9.20 0.92
N TYR A 71 -9.94 8.89 0.54
CA TYR A 71 -8.84 8.67 1.50
C TYR A 71 -7.81 9.78 1.54
N GLY A 72 -7.94 10.79 0.69
CA GLY A 72 -7.11 11.99 0.76
C GLY A 72 -5.67 11.84 0.27
N PHE A 73 -5.40 10.87 -0.59
CA PHE A 73 -4.09 10.75 -1.21
C PHE A 73 -4.13 11.23 -2.67
N GLN A 74 -2.98 11.47 -3.26
CA GLN A 74 -2.88 11.97 -4.62
C GLN A 74 -1.84 11.19 -5.42
N GLY A 75 -2.29 10.66 -6.56
CA GLY A 75 -1.42 10.05 -7.55
C GLY A 75 -0.83 8.70 -7.18
N VAL A 76 0.06 8.23 -8.04
CA VAL A 76 0.77 6.95 -7.89
C VAL A 76 2.27 7.18 -8.08
N PRO A 77 3.12 6.39 -7.44
CA PRO A 77 2.77 5.34 -6.49
C PRO A 77 2.24 5.88 -5.16
N SER A 78 1.40 5.12 -4.50
CA SER A 78 0.96 5.39 -3.13
C SER A 78 1.06 4.11 -2.30
N ILE A 79 1.33 4.26 -1.01
CA ILE A 79 1.47 3.15 -0.09
C ILE A 79 0.44 3.28 1.02
N CYS A 80 -0.29 2.20 1.27
CA CYS A 80 -1.34 2.15 2.28
C CYS A 80 -1.07 1.03 3.28
N TYR A 81 -1.18 1.34 4.58
CA TYR A 81 -1.15 0.35 5.65
C TYR A 81 -2.55 0.17 6.21
N ILE A 82 -2.97 -1.08 6.35
CA ILE A 82 -4.29 -1.41 6.88
C ILE A 82 -4.14 -2.47 7.97
N LYS A 83 -4.79 -2.25 9.11
CA LYS A 83 -4.88 -3.25 10.17
C LYS A 83 -6.36 -3.55 10.41
N THR A 84 -6.72 -4.83 10.24
CA THR A 84 -8.10 -5.31 10.46
C THR A 84 -8.26 -5.89 11.86
N GLY A 85 -9.48 -6.30 12.22
CA GLY A 85 -9.75 -6.99 13.50
C GLY A 85 -10.33 -6.12 14.60
N GLY A 86 -10.35 -4.80 14.41
CA GLY A 86 -11.03 -3.89 15.35
C GLY A 86 -12.46 -3.61 14.91
N ILE A 87 -13.11 -2.66 15.59
CA ILE A 87 -14.46 -2.21 15.22
C ILE A 87 -14.44 -1.62 13.79
N ARG A 88 -13.37 -0.91 13.48
CA ARG A 88 -13.10 -0.36 12.14
C ARG A 88 -11.67 -0.68 11.75
N PRO A 89 -11.40 -0.91 10.46
CA PRO A 89 -10.02 -1.09 10.04
C PRO A 89 -9.24 0.22 10.23
N LYS A 90 -7.99 0.08 10.65
CA LYS A 90 -7.07 1.20 10.67
C LYS A 90 -6.50 1.34 9.27
N VAL A 91 -6.75 2.47 8.61
CA VAL A 91 -6.26 2.75 7.26
C VAL A 91 -5.38 3.99 7.29
N ARG A 92 -4.14 3.85 6.83
CA ARG A 92 -3.20 4.97 6.79
C ARG A 92 -2.50 4.98 5.44
N PHE A 93 -2.45 6.15 4.82
CA PHE A 93 -1.71 6.37 3.59
C PHE A 93 -0.40 7.08 3.89
N MET A 94 0.66 6.62 3.27
CA MET A 94 1.97 7.25 3.40
C MET A 94 1.95 8.60 2.72
N GLU A 95 2.43 9.62 3.43
CA GLU A 95 2.55 10.97 2.87
C GLU A 95 3.64 10.99 1.80
N ASP A 96 3.47 11.87 0.81
CA ASP A 96 4.50 12.09 -0.19
C ASP A 96 5.79 12.58 0.46
N PRO A 97 6.95 12.10 -0.01
CA PRO A 97 8.21 12.53 0.56
C PRO A 97 8.48 13.99 0.25
N LYS A 98 9.17 14.68 1.15
CA LYS A 98 9.58 16.08 0.93
C LYS A 98 10.53 16.21 -0.24
N LYS A 99 11.37 15.20 -0.44
CA LYS A 99 12.30 15.10 -1.57
C LYS A 99 12.09 13.76 -2.24
N PRO A 100 11.18 13.67 -3.24
CA PRO A 100 10.91 12.41 -3.92
C PRO A 100 12.17 11.86 -4.59
N HIS A 101 12.33 10.55 -4.49
CA HIS A 101 13.39 9.86 -5.17
C HIS A 101 13.11 9.82 -6.68
N ASP A 102 14.10 10.13 -7.49
CA ASP A 102 13.94 10.25 -8.95
C ASP A 102 13.47 8.95 -9.60
N GLU A 103 13.85 7.80 -9.05
CA GLU A 103 13.54 6.50 -9.64
C GLU A 103 12.28 5.88 -9.09
N THR A 104 12.03 6.00 -7.79
CA THR A 104 10.99 5.21 -7.10
C THR A 104 9.94 6.05 -6.37
N TRP A 105 10.05 7.37 -6.36
CA TRP A 105 9.25 8.32 -5.59
C TRP A 105 9.47 8.16 -4.08
N PHE A 106 9.13 6.98 -3.51
CA PHE A 106 9.42 6.66 -2.11
C PHE A 106 10.74 5.90 -2.01
N GLU A 107 11.56 6.27 -1.04
CA GLU A 107 12.73 5.46 -0.72
C GLU A 107 12.30 4.21 0.05
N PRO A 108 12.90 3.04 -0.22
CA PRO A 108 12.57 1.81 0.52
C PRO A 108 12.70 1.95 2.03
N ALA A 109 13.72 2.67 2.51
CA ALA A 109 13.87 2.93 3.94
C ALA A 109 12.69 3.71 4.51
N GLY A 110 12.15 4.67 3.75
CA GLY A 110 10.97 5.45 4.16
C GLY A 110 9.73 4.59 4.28
N ILE A 111 9.56 3.63 3.37
CA ILE A 111 8.43 2.69 3.43
C ILE A 111 8.54 1.81 4.68
N ARG A 112 9.74 1.30 4.98
CA ARG A 112 9.95 0.50 6.19
C ARG A 112 9.66 1.29 7.47
N ILE A 113 10.09 2.53 7.54
CA ILE A 113 9.79 3.42 8.67
C ILE A 113 8.29 3.61 8.82
N PHE A 114 7.58 3.83 7.72
CA PHE A 114 6.13 4.00 7.71
C PHE A 114 5.42 2.75 8.26
N ILE A 115 5.82 1.56 7.79
CA ILE A 115 5.25 0.29 8.26
C ILE A 115 5.49 0.12 9.76
N ASN A 116 6.73 0.29 10.21
CA ASN A 116 7.11 0.08 11.60
C ASN A 116 6.38 1.06 12.53
N LYS A 117 6.23 2.30 12.11
CA LYS A 117 5.51 3.33 12.88
C LYS A 117 4.04 2.97 13.06
N ASN A 118 3.41 2.41 12.04
CA ASN A 118 1.98 2.09 12.06
C ASN A 118 1.66 0.78 12.77
N ARG A 119 2.63 -0.12 12.91
CA ARG A 119 2.45 -1.38 13.63
C ARG A 119 2.37 -1.19 15.14
N ASP A 120 3.01 -0.19 15.65
CA ASP A 120 3.11 0.03 17.10
C ASP A 120 1.86 0.65 17.71
#